data_0a3c81cd586bf01d8b1c1d6f5c82e009
#
_entry.id   0a3c81cd586bf01d8b1c1d6f5c82e009
#
_cell.length_a   1.000
_cell.length_b   1.000
_cell.length_c   1.000
_cell.angle_alpha   90.00
_cell.angle_beta   90.00
_cell.angle_gamma   90.00
#
_symmetry.space_group_name_H-M   'P 1'
#
loop_
_entity.id
_entity.type
_entity.pdbx_description
1 polymer ?
#
loop_
_entity_poly.entity_id
_entity_poly.type
_entity_poly.pdbx_seq_one_letter_code
_entity_poly.pdbx_strand_id
1 'polypeptide(L)'
;MTVQRMDHVGVVVEDLTAAIAFFVELGLELEGEASVEGEWADRLIGLDGVRTDIAMLRTPDGKSRVEVSAFRNPTTSARAPKAPVNVPGIPRLTFVVDDVKDAFERLLPHGAELEGEVVRYEDYCLYCYVRGPEGIMLGLVEELG
;
A
#
# COMPACT_ATOMS: atom_id res chain seq x y z
N MET A 1 -28.21 4.69 9.59
CA MET A 1 -27.23 4.78 8.57
C MET A 1 -25.84 4.67 9.13
N THR A 2 -24.99 4.24 8.42
CA THR A 2 -23.87 3.51 8.96
C THR A 2 -22.53 4.05 8.44
N VAL A 3 -22.08 3.59 7.29
CA VAL A 3 -20.77 4.03 6.78
C VAL A 3 -20.87 5.47 6.28
N GLN A 4 -19.93 6.32 6.70
CA GLN A 4 -19.85 7.69 6.22
C GLN A 4 -18.75 7.83 5.16
N ARG A 5 -17.63 7.16 5.35
CA ARG A 5 -16.49 7.19 4.41
C ARG A 5 -15.50 6.09 4.79
N MET A 6 -14.62 5.78 3.87
CA MET A 6 -13.47 4.94 4.18
C MET A 6 -12.38 5.85 4.77
N ASP A 7 -11.84 5.50 5.93
CA ASP A 7 -10.80 6.30 6.55
C ASP A 7 -9.43 6.02 5.93
N HIS A 8 -9.01 4.77 5.93
CA HIS A 8 -7.73 4.36 5.37
C HIS A 8 -7.71 2.85 5.14
N VAL A 9 -6.69 2.40 4.42
CA VAL A 9 -6.37 0.98 4.28
C VAL A 9 -5.06 0.73 5.01
N GLY A 10 -5.01 -0.31 5.82
CA GLY A 10 -3.83 -0.69 6.56
C GLY A 10 -3.00 -1.73 5.81
N VAL A 11 -1.70 -1.52 5.76
CA VAL A 11 -0.72 -2.40 5.14
C VAL A 11 0.39 -2.65 6.14
N VAL A 12 0.74 -3.91 6.37
CA VAL A 12 1.81 -4.29 7.29
C VAL A 12 3.05 -4.70 6.52
N VAL A 13 4.19 -4.13 6.90
CA VAL A 13 5.49 -4.41 6.28
C VAL A 13 6.55 -4.66 7.37
N GLU A 14 7.67 -5.20 6.97
CA GLU A 14 8.84 -5.32 7.87
C GLU A 14 9.72 -4.07 7.77
N ASP A 15 9.92 -3.55 6.57
CA ASP A 15 10.78 -2.39 6.31
C ASP A 15 9.93 -1.15 6.03
N LEU A 16 9.64 -0.40 7.09
CA LEU A 16 8.81 0.80 7.00
C LEU A 16 9.46 1.88 6.14
N THR A 17 10.75 2.10 6.30
CA THR A 17 11.48 3.13 5.55
C THR A 17 11.40 2.89 4.05
N ALA A 18 11.64 1.66 3.62
CA ALA A 18 11.56 1.29 2.21
C ALA A 18 10.13 1.43 1.66
N ALA A 19 9.14 1.05 2.46
CA ALA A 19 7.74 1.17 2.06
C ALA A 19 7.32 2.63 1.90
N ILE A 20 7.71 3.49 2.82
CA ILE A 20 7.46 4.94 2.72
C ILE A 20 8.07 5.49 1.43
N ALA A 21 9.35 5.17 1.17
CA ALA A 21 10.04 5.64 -0.02
C ALA A 21 9.33 5.20 -1.30
N PHE A 22 8.85 3.97 -1.35
CA PHE A 22 8.09 3.45 -2.48
C PHE A 22 6.81 4.25 -2.72
N PHE A 23 5.99 4.43 -1.68
CA PHE A 23 4.72 5.13 -1.83
C PHE A 23 4.90 6.63 -2.13
N VAL A 24 5.94 7.24 -1.58
CA VAL A 24 6.27 8.65 -1.89
C VAL A 24 6.68 8.77 -3.36
N GLU A 25 7.50 7.84 -3.87
CA GLU A 25 7.86 7.84 -5.30
C GLU A 25 6.64 7.62 -6.19
N LEU A 26 5.69 6.82 -5.77
CA LEU A 26 4.42 6.63 -6.49
C LEU A 26 3.60 7.93 -6.56
N GLY A 27 3.77 8.81 -5.59
CA GLY A 27 3.09 10.10 -5.58
C GLY A 27 2.27 10.37 -4.32
N LEU A 28 2.26 9.46 -3.35
CA LEU A 28 1.61 9.73 -2.08
C LEU A 28 2.44 10.71 -1.25
N GLU A 29 1.76 11.43 -0.38
CA GLU A 29 2.40 12.39 0.53
C GLU A 29 2.42 11.83 1.94
N LEU A 30 3.57 11.87 2.59
CA LEU A 30 3.69 11.45 3.98
C LEU A 30 2.99 12.49 4.86
N GLU A 31 1.92 12.07 5.52
CA GLU A 31 1.14 12.92 6.42
C GLU A 31 1.72 12.97 7.82
N GLY A 32 2.24 11.84 8.30
CA GLY A 32 2.84 11.77 9.62
C GLY A 32 3.32 10.36 9.96
N GLU A 33 4.12 10.28 11.02
CA GLU A 33 4.63 9.03 11.56
C GLU A 33 4.42 9.03 13.07
N ALA A 34 4.24 7.83 13.63
CA ALA A 34 4.08 7.65 15.06
C ALA A 34 4.51 6.26 15.49
N SER A 35 4.88 6.13 16.76
CA SER A 35 5.03 4.83 17.40
C SER A 35 3.81 4.60 18.28
N VAL A 36 3.21 3.43 18.17
CA VAL A 36 2.00 3.06 18.88
C VAL A 36 2.32 1.93 19.84
N GLU A 37 2.06 2.15 21.13
CA GLU A 37 2.23 1.16 22.18
C GLU A 37 1.36 1.53 23.38
N GLY A 38 1.26 0.61 24.33
CA GLY A 38 0.51 0.81 25.55
C GLY A 38 -0.72 -0.08 25.64
N GLU A 39 -1.35 -0.05 26.79
CA GLU A 39 -2.50 -0.90 27.09
C GLU A 39 -3.66 -0.68 26.10
N TRP A 40 -3.89 0.57 25.71
CA TRP A 40 -4.95 0.88 24.77
C TRP A 40 -4.71 0.23 23.39
N ALA A 41 -3.45 0.20 22.95
CA ALA A 41 -3.05 -0.43 21.70
C ALA A 41 -3.24 -1.95 21.76
N ASP A 42 -2.84 -2.56 22.87
CA ASP A 42 -3.03 -3.99 23.09
C ASP A 42 -4.50 -4.37 23.04
N ARG A 43 -5.35 -3.58 23.68
CA ARG A 43 -6.78 -3.84 23.69
C ARG A 43 -7.43 -3.63 22.34
N LEU A 44 -6.99 -2.62 21.60
CA LEU A 44 -7.51 -2.33 20.25
C LEU A 44 -7.10 -3.42 19.26
N ILE A 45 -5.83 -3.78 19.27
CA ILE A 45 -5.25 -4.68 18.26
C ILE A 45 -5.49 -6.15 18.61
N GLY A 46 -5.64 -6.44 19.89
CA GLY A 46 -5.88 -7.81 20.36
C GLY A 46 -4.62 -8.64 20.49
N LEU A 47 -3.49 -8.00 20.67
CA LEU A 47 -2.19 -8.64 20.92
C LEU A 47 -1.59 -8.07 22.18
N ASP A 48 -0.71 -8.83 22.82
CA ASP A 48 -0.05 -8.40 24.05
C ASP A 48 1.29 -7.72 23.77
N GLY A 49 1.55 -6.62 24.46
CA GLY A 49 2.83 -5.93 24.39
C GLY A 49 3.09 -5.29 23.03
N VAL A 50 2.05 -4.80 22.38
CA VAL A 50 2.15 -4.21 21.03
C VAL A 50 3.10 -3.04 21.02
N ARG A 51 3.98 -3.05 20.02
CA ARG A 51 4.80 -1.91 19.65
C ARG A 51 4.91 -1.90 18.14
N THR A 52 4.33 -0.88 17.52
CA THR A 52 4.30 -0.76 16.07
C THR A 52 4.64 0.68 15.65
N ASP A 53 5.47 0.79 14.62
CA ASP A 53 5.75 2.07 14.00
C ASP A 53 4.82 2.22 12.81
N ILE A 54 4.18 3.36 12.69
CA ILE A 54 3.22 3.61 11.62
C ILE A 54 3.59 4.87 10.83
N ALA A 55 3.21 4.87 9.57
CA ALA A 55 3.27 6.03 8.70
C ALA A 55 1.93 6.18 7.99
N MET A 56 1.37 7.37 8.03
CA MET A 56 0.16 7.68 7.30
C MET A 56 0.52 8.43 6.03
N LEU A 57 0.12 7.89 4.90
CA LEU A 57 0.33 8.49 3.59
C LEU A 57 -1.02 8.81 2.96
N ARG A 58 -1.09 9.92 2.23
CA ARG A 58 -2.34 10.35 1.61
C ARG A 58 -2.13 10.58 0.13
N THR A 59 -3.20 10.42 -0.65
CA THR A 59 -3.22 10.85 -2.05
C THR A 59 -3.18 12.37 -2.14
N PRO A 60 -2.63 12.93 -3.25
CA PRO A 60 -2.54 14.40 -3.40
C PRO A 60 -3.87 15.14 -3.28
N ASP A 61 -4.99 14.51 -3.65
CA ASP A 61 -6.31 15.10 -3.50
C ASP A 61 -6.82 15.07 -2.05
N GLY A 62 -6.10 14.42 -1.15
CA GLY A 62 -6.44 14.32 0.27
C GLY A 62 -7.63 13.39 0.58
N LYS A 63 -8.13 12.66 -0.40
CA LYS A 63 -9.35 11.85 -0.24
C LYS A 63 -9.09 10.43 0.22
N SER A 64 -7.89 9.90 0.00
CA SER A 64 -7.55 8.53 0.35
C SER A 64 -6.26 8.47 1.13
N ARG A 65 -6.17 7.48 2.03
CA ARG A 65 -4.99 7.26 2.87
C ARG A 65 -4.61 5.80 2.92
N VAL A 66 -3.32 5.59 3.06
CA VAL A 66 -2.75 4.27 3.36
C VAL A 66 -1.96 4.40 4.67
N GLU A 67 -2.28 3.54 5.62
CA GLU A 67 -1.49 3.43 6.85
C GLU A 67 -0.53 2.26 6.68
N VAL A 68 0.76 2.53 6.70
CA VAL A 68 1.78 1.49 6.64
C VAL A 68 2.31 1.30 8.05
N SER A 69 2.33 0.06 8.52
CA SER A 69 2.79 -0.26 9.87
C SER A 69 3.82 -1.38 9.86
N ALA A 70 4.78 -1.27 10.78
CA ALA A 70 5.78 -2.29 11.02
C ALA A 70 5.75 -2.66 12.50
N PHE A 71 5.36 -3.90 12.80
CA PHE A 71 5.28 -4.39 14.16
C PHE A 71 6.67 -4.73 14.67
N ARG A 72 7.08 -4.07 15.76
CA ARG A 72 8.34 -4.37 16.45
C ARG A 72 8.14 -5.43 17.51
N ASN A 73 6.93 -5.51 18.06
CA ASN A 73 6.52 -6.54 19.01
C ASN A 73 4.99 -6.67 19.01
N PRO A 74 4.39 -7.86 18.99
CA PRO A 74 5.07 -9.11 18.61
C PRO A 74 5.34 -9.14 17.11
N THR A 75 6.37 -9.89 16.71
CA THR A 75 6.62 -10.19 15.29
C THR A 75 5.88 -11.45 14.90
N THR A 76 5.56 -11.57 13.62
CA THR A 76 4.95 -12.79 13.10
C THR A 76 5.78 -13.35 11.97
N SER A 77 5.44 -14.57 11.53
CA SER A 77 6.04 -15.15 10.33
C SER A 77 5.60 -14.35 9.11
N ALA A 78 6.55 -14.10 8.23
CA ALA A 78 6.31 -13.36 7.01
C ALA A 78 5.30 -14.08 6.13
N ARG A 79 4.44 -13.31 5.49
CA ARG A 79 3.55 -13.76 4.45
C ARG A 79 4.37 -14.08 3.20
N ALA A 80 3.94 -15.05 2.39
CA ALA A 80 4.60 -15.33 1.11
C ALA A 80 4.53 -14.07 0.23
N PRO A 81 5.67 -13.50 -0.21
CA PRO A 81 5.66 -12.19 -0.87
C PRO A 81 5.02 -12.17 -2.25
N LYS A 82 4.81 -13.30 -2.89
CA LYS A 82 4.23 -13.39 -4.24
C LYS A 82 3.02 -14.31 -4.29
N ALA A 83 2.09 -14.11 -3.38
CA ALA A 83 0.84 -14.85 -3.41
C ALA A 83 0.08 -14.56 -4.72
N PRO A 84 -0.54 -15.57 -5.37
CA PRO A 84 -1.35 -15.34 -6.56
C PRO A 84 -2.47 -14.35 -6.31
N VAL A 85 -2.85 -13.59 -7.36
CA VAL A 85 -3.84 -12.51 -7.25
C VAL A 85 -5.24 -12.99 -6.92
N ASN A 86 -5.52 -14.28 -7.10
CA ASN A 86 -6.83 -14.87 -6.86
C ASN A 86 -6.99 -15.52 -5.49
N VAL A 87 -6.03 -15.33 -4.60
CA VAL A 87 -6.18 -15.80 -3.21
C VAL A 87 -7.23 -14.91 -2.53
N PRO A 88 -8.24 -15.51 -1.87
CA PRO A 88 -9.26 -14.71 -1.19
C PRO A 88 -8.68 -13.75 -0.17
N GLY A 89 -9.21 -12.52 -0.12
CA GLY A 89 -8.75 -11.47 0.77
C GLY A 89 -8.77 -10.11 0.07
N ILE A 90 -7.88 -9.23 0.50
CA ILE A 90 -7.70 -7.93 -0.13
C ILE A 90 -6.44 -8.01 -1.00
N PRO A 91 -6.59 -8.27 -2.32
CA PRO A 91 -5.44 -8.61 -3.16
C PRO A 91 -4.59 -7.41 -3.56
N ARG A 92 -5.15 -6.20 -3.61
CA ARG A 92 -4.42 -5.04 -4.13
C ARG A 92 -5.02 -3.71 -3.72
N LEU A 93 -4.20 -2.68 -3.84
CA LEU A 93 -4.60 -1.28 -3.79
C LEU A 93 -4.43 -0.71 -5.20
N THR A 94 -5.43 -0.04 -5.72
CA THR A 94 -5.36 0.54 -7.07
C THR A 94 -5.33 2.05 -6.99
N PHE A 95 -4.40 2.66 -7.71
CA PHE A 95 -4.23 4.11 -7.80
C PHE A 95 -4.38 4.56 -9.24
N VAL A 96 -5.04 5.69 -9.43
CA VAL A 96 -5.03 6.37 -10.72
C VAL A 96 -3.78 7.22 -10.79
N VAL A 97 -3.03 7.07 -11.86
CA VAL A 97 -1.79 7.81 -12.13
C VAL A 97 -1.92 8.54 -13.47
N ASP A 98 -1.08 9.53 -13.67
CA ASP A 98 -1.11 10.30 -14.92
C ASP A 98 -0.48 9.54 -16.09
N ASP A 99 0.51 8.68 -15.82
CA ASP A 99 1.22 7.90 -16.85
C ASP A 99 1.68 6.58 -16.22
N VAL A 100 1.07 5.48 -16.64
CA VAL A 100 1.36 4.14 -16.08
C VAL A 100 2.81 3.73 -16.34
N LYS A 101 3.32 3.96 -17.53
CA LYS A 101 4.68 3.54 -17.89
C LYS A 101 5.72 4.33 -17.12
N ASP A 102 5.54 5.63 -17.03
CA ASP A 102 6.42 6.50 -16.25
C ASP A 102 6.38 6.13 -14.77
N ALA A 103 5.19 5.93 -14.21
CA ALA A 103 5.05 5.53 -12.82
C ALA A 103 5.79 4.22 -12.55
N PHE A 104 5.61 3.21 -13.39
CA PHE A 104 6.31 1.94 -13.24
C PHE A 104 7.83 2.10 -13.32
N GLU A 105 8.32 2.86 -14.30
CA GLU A 105 9.77 3.09 -14.45
C GLU A 105 10.37 3.77 -13.21
N ARG A 106 9.68 4.75 -12.64
CA ARG A 106 10.15 5.40 -11.41
C ARG A 106 10.16 4.48 -10.21
N LEU A 107 9.30 3.47 -10.19
CA LEU A 107 9.22 2.50 -9.10
C LEU A 107 10.24 1.36 -9.22
N LEU A 108 10.84 1.16 -10.39
CA LEU A 108 11.84 0.09 -10.59
C LEU A 108 13.01 0.16 -9.59
N PRO A 109 13.63 1.33 -9.32
CA PRO A 109 14.69 1.40 -8.31
C PRO A 109 14.23 1.05 -6.89
N HIS A 110 12.93 1.08 -6.65
CA HIS A 110 12.32 0.72 -5.37
C HIS A 110 11.88 -0.74 -5.33
N GLY A 111 12.30 -1.55 -6.30
CA GLY A 111 12.06 -2.98 -6.32
C GLY A 111 10.73 -3.41 -6.94
N ALA A 112 10.05 -2.53 -7.67
CA ALA A 112 8.79 -2.88 -8.32
C ALA A 112 8.98 -3.94 -9.40
N GLU A 113 8.04 -4.86 -9.49
CA GLU A 113 7.99 -5.89 -10.53
C GLU A 113 6.63 -5.88 -11.19
N LEU A 114 6.60 -5.94 -12.51
CA LEU A 114 5.35 -6.02 -13.26
C LEU A 114 4.76 -7.43 -13.14
N GLU A 115 3.48 -7.50 -12.79
CA GLU A 115 2.71 -8.74 -12.80
C GLU A 115 1.88 -8.74 -14.08
N GLY A 116 2.08 -9.75 -14.94
CA GLY A 116 1.42 -9.72 -16.25
C GLY A 116 1.94 -8.61 -17.14
N GLU A 117 1.05 -7.86 -17.76
CA GLU A 117 1.39 -6.85 -18.76
C GLU A 117 0.65 -5.54 -18.50
N VAL A 118 1.16 -4.46 -19.10
CA VAL A 118 0.37 -3.22 -19.23
C VAL A 118 -0.64 -3.47 -20.34
N VAL A 119 -1.92 -3.34 -20.02
CA VAL A 119 -3.02 -3.63 -20.91
C VAL A 119 -3.86 -2.39 -21.16
N ARG A 120 -4.25 -2.17 -22.41
CA ARG A 120 -5.21 -1.14 -22.75
C ARG A 120 -6.61 -1.76 -22.71
N TYR A 121 -7.50 -1.14 -21.95
CA TYR A 121 -8.91 -1.52 -21.91
C TYR A 121 -9.73 -0.51 -22.73
N GLU A 122 -10.04 -0.87 -23.95
CA GLU A 122 -10.77 -0.03 -24.91
C GLU A 122 -10.18 1.38 -24.97
N ASP A 123 -11.02 2.43 -24.90
CA ASP A 123 -10.57 3.81 -24.85
C ASP A 123 -10.62 4.40 -23.43
N TYR A 124 -10.81 3.55 -22.43
CA TYR A 124 -10.98 3.98 -21.04
C TYR A 124 -9.67 4.16 -20.31
N CYS A 125 -8.79 3.16 -20.36
CA CYS A 125 -7.58 3.21 -19.54
C CYS A 125 -6.46 2.30 -20.03
N LEU A 126 -5.26 2.60 -19.57
CA LEU A 126 -4.16 1.65 -19.47
C LEU A 126 -4.12 1.14 -18.02
N TYR A 127 -3.84 -0.12 -17.85
CA TYR A 127 -3.90 -0.76 -16.55
C TYR A 127 -2.78 -1.79 -16.41
N CYS A 128 -2.16 -1.84 -15.24
CA CYS A 128 -1.23 -2.92 -14.92
C CYS A 128 -1.26 -3.23 -13.43
N TYR A 129 -0.76 -4.42 -13.08
CA TYR A 129 -0.50 -4.79 -11.70
C TYR A 129 1.00 -4.80 -11.46
N VAL A 130 1.39 -4.26 -10.31
CA VAL A 130 2.79 -4.13 -9.91
C VAL A 130 2.95 -4.69 -8.50
N ARG A 131 3.98 -5.52 -8.30
CA ARG A 131 4.40 -5.92 -6.97
C ARG A 131 5.25 -4.81 -6.38
N GLY A 132 4.81 -4.28 -5.26
CA GLY A 132 5.52 -3.24 -4.54
C GLY A 132 6.28 -3.79 -3.33
N PRO A 133 6.37 -3.02 -2.23
CA PRO A 133 7.12 -3.42 -1.05
C PRO A 133 6.67 -4.79 -0.54
N GLU A 134 7.63 -5.69 -0.37
CA GLU A 134 7.41 -7.02 0.21
C GLU A 134 6.32 -7.82 -0.51
N GLY A 135 6.17 -7.60 -1.82
CA GLY A 135 5.22 -8.34 -2.64
C GLY A 135 3.79 -7.83 -2.61
N ILE A 136 3.53 -6.70 -1.97
CA ILE A 136 2.20 -6.08 -1.95
C ILE A 136 1.78 -5.72 -3.37
N MET A 137 0.59 -6.15 -3.77
CA MET A 137 0.08 -5.89 -5.10
C MET A 137 -0.55 -4.51 -5.20
N LEU A 138 -0.16 -3.77 -6.23
CA LEU A 138 -0.77 -2.49 -6.59
C LEU A 138 -1.36 -2.57 -7.99
N GLY A 139 -2.49 -1.90 -8.19
CA GLY A 139 -2.97 -1.61 -9.54
C GLY A 139 -2.64 -0.17 -9.89
N LEU A 140 -2.19 0.07 -11.11
CA LEU A 140 -1.95 1.41 -11.64
C LEU A 140 -2.84 1.61 -12.85
N VAL A 141 -3.62 2.68 -12.84
CA VAL A 141 -4.60 3.00 -13.89
C VAL A 141 -4.29 4.38 -14.44
N GLU A 142 -4.15 4.46 -15.75
CA GLU A 142 -4.08 5.74 -16.45
C GLU A 142 -5.38 5.91 -17.23
N GLU A 143 -6.14 6.92 -16.88
CA GLU A 143 -7.40 7.22 -17.56
C GLU A 143 -7.13 7.91 -18.88
N LEU A 144 -7.76 7.43 -19.97
CA LEU A 144 -7.47 7.91 -21.33
C LEU A 144 -8.42 8.97 -21.83
N GLY A 145 -9.39 9.32 -21.11
CA GLY A 145 -10.34 10.32 -21.55
C GLY A 145 -11.33 10.74 -20.50
#